data_eb4968d1ad3b116aa562b7c24b102604
#
_entry.id   eb4968d1ad3b116aa562b7c24b102604
#
_cell.length_a   1.000
_cell.length_b   1.000
_cell.length_c   1.000
_cell.angle_alpha   90.00
_cell.angle_beta   90.00
_cell.angle_gamma   90.00
#
_symmetry.space_group_name_H-M   'P 1'
#
loop_
_entity.id
_entity.type
_entity.pdbx_description
1 polymer ?
#
loop_
_entity_poly.entity_id
_entity_poly.type
_entity_poly.pdbx_seq_one_letter_code
_entity_poly.pdbx_strand_id
1 'polypeptide(L)'
;AFAAIGQKSIKRLIAYSSIGHVGFALVGLSSGTQVGVEGVAIYMVVYVAMTVGLFACILSLRTEAGYVENISDLAGAAHGRPFVAAIMAIVMFSLIGMPPLAGFFAKWHAFLAAIDAQLYVLAVIGVLASAVSAFYYLRIVKIMYFDEPTATFETVPSELNIIMAVTGFL
;
A
#
# COMPACT_ATOMS: atom_id res chain seq x y z
N ALA A 1 -4.99 11.29 -3.31
CA ALA A 1 -4.22 11.17 -2.06
C ALA A 1 -4.92 11.88 -0.88
N PHE A 2 -5.29 13.16 -0.98
CA PHE A 2 -5.85 13.93 0.14
C PHE A 2 -7.12 13.33 0.76
N ALA A 3 -8.05 12.80 -0.04
CA ALA A 3 -9.28 12.20 0.47
C ALA A 3 -9.03 10.95 1.33
N ALA A 4 -7.90 10.27 1.18
CA ALA A 4 -7.51 9.11 1.98
C ALA A 4 -7.13 9.51 3.42
N ILE A 5 -6.58 10.71 3.65
CA ILE A 5 -6.11 11.18 4.97
C ILE A 5 -7.24 11.19 6.00
N GLY A 6 -8.43 11.64 5.62
CA GLY A 6 -9.58 11.77 6.51
C GLY A 6 -10.36 10.48 6.74
N GLN A 7 -9.97 9.35 6.12
CA GLN A 7 -10.71 8.11 6.27
C GLN A 7 -10.48 7.46 7.62
N LYS A 8 -11.56 6.91 8.19
CA LYS A 8 -11.52 6.09 9.40
C LYS A 8 -11.61 4.60 9.07
N SER A 9 -12.30 4.24 7.99
CA SER A 9 -12.42 2.85 7.52
C SER A 9 -11.17 2.48 6.72
N ILE A 10 -10.56 1.32 7.05
CA ILE A 10 -9.40 0.80 6.35
C ILE A 10 -9.71 0.49 4.87
N LYS A 11 -10.89 -0.08 4.61
CA LYS A 11 -11.35 -0.41 3.24
C LYS A 11 -11.50 0.85 2.38
N ARG A 12 -12.09 1.91 2.94
CA ARG A 12 -12.22 3.21 2.24
C ARG A 12 -10.87 3.85 2.00
N LEU A 13 -9.97 3.82 2.98
CA LEU A 13 -8.62 4.35 2.80
C LEU A 13 -7.92 3.67 1.63
N ILE A 14 -7.97 2.33 1.56
CA ILE A 14 -7.36 1.56 0.46
C ILE A 14 -8.03 1.92 -0.87
N ALA A 15 -9.35 2.08 -0.92
CA ALA A 15 -10.06 2.46 -2.14
C ALA A 15 -9.60 3.85 -2.65
N TYR A 16 -9.48 4.85 -1.77
CA TYR A 16 -8.94 6.16 -2.15
C TYR A 16 -7.46 6.11 -2.53
N SER A 17 -6.69 5.25 -1.88
CA SER A 17 -5.30 5.01 -2.26
C SER A 17 -5.18 4.38 -3.64
N SER A 18 -6.08 3.44 -3.99
CA SER A 18 -6.13 2.82 -5.33
C SER A 18 -6.28 3.85 -6.43
N ILE A 19 -7.12 4.87 -6.24
CA ILE A 19 -7.24 5.99 -7.18
C ILE A 19 -5.90 6.72 -7.34
N GLY A 20 -5.15 6.91 -6.25
CA GLY A 20 -3.80 7.50 -6.29
C GLY A 20 -2.81 6.64 -7.08
N HIS A 21 -2.83 5.32 -6.88
CA HIS A 21 -1.95 4.38 -7.60
C HIS A 21 -2.25 4.32 -9.10
N VAL A 22 -3.53 4.35 -9.49
CA VAL A 22 -3.90 4.51 -10.91
C VAL A 22 -3.37 5.84 -11.45
N GLY A 23 -3.42 6.91 -10.66
CA GLY A 23 -2.82 8.20 -11.02
C GLY A 23 -1.32 8.10 -11.32
N PHE A 24 -0.54 7.36 -10.53
CA PHE A 24 0.89 7.14 -10.80
C PHE A 24 1.12 6.32 -12.09
N ALA A 25 0.29 5.32 -12.37
CA ALA A 25 0.35 4.60 -13.63
C ALA A 25 0.07 5.52 -14.83
N LEU A 26 -0.91 6.42 -14.70
CA LEU A 26 -1.22 7.41 -15.73
C LEU A 26 -0.08 8.41 -15.97
N VAL A 27 0.73 8.73 -14.96
CA VAL A 27 1.94 9.56 -15.15
C VAL A 27 2.91 8.87 -16.12
N GLY A 28 3.16 7.57 -15.96
CA GLY A 28 3.99 6.82 -16.92
C GLY A 28 3.37 6.76 -18.32
N LEU A 29 2.05 6.52 -18.41
CA LEU A 29 1.35 6.45 -19.68
C LEU A 29 1.37 7.77 -20.45
N SER A 30 1.31 8.91 -19.75
CA SER A 30 1.29 10.24 -20.37
C SER A 30 2.59 10.59 -21.10
N SER A 31 3.68 9.85 -20.90
CA SER A 31 4.92 10.00 -21.65
C SER A 31 4.74 9.72 -23.16
N GLY A 32 3.74 8.90 -23.52
CA GLY A 32 3.50 8.49 -24.91
C GLY A 32 4.60 7.61 -25.50
N THR A 33 5.51 7.08 -24.68
CA THR A 33 6.67 6.29 -25.12
C THR A 33 6.49 4.81 -24.82
N GLN A 34 7.23 3.96 -25.56
CA GLN A 34 7.28 2.51 -25.29
C GLN A 34 7.72 2.22 -23.84
N VAL A 35 8.74 2.94 -23.37
CA VAL A 35 9.25 2.83 -21.98
C VAL A 35 8.18 3.17 -20.95
N GLY A 36 7.35 4.19 -21.23
CA GLY A 36 6.23 4.53 -20.37
C GLY A 36 5.18 3.43 -20.28
N VAL A 37 4.83 2.80 -21.40
CA VAL A 37 3.87 1.69 -21.44
C VAL A 37 4.43 0.47 -20.67
N GLU A 38 5.70 0.12 -20.86
CA GLU A 38 6.36 -0.95 -20.12
C GLU A 38 6.38 -0.66 -18.62
N GLY A 39 6.73 0.58 -18.24
CA GLY A 39 6.69 1.04 -16.84
C GLY A 39 5.31 0.92 -16.21
N VAL A 40 4.25 1.25 -16.95
CA VAL A 40 2.86 1.07 -16.50
C VAL A 40 2.52 -0.40 -16.29
N ALA A 41 2.92 -1.28 -17.21
CA ALA A 41 2.68 -2.71 -17.08
C ALA A 41 3.35 -3.28 -15.82
N ILE A 42 4.62 -2.96 -15.60
CA ILE A 42 5.38 -3.34 -14.39
C ILE A 42 4.67 -2.80 -13.14
N TYR A 43 4.28 -1.51 -13.18
CA TYR A 43 3.59 -0.87 -12.07
C TYR A 43 2.31 -1.60 -11.68
N MET A 44 1.47 -1.93 -12.67
CA MET A 44 0.19 -2.59 -12.42
C MET A 44 0.36 -4.00 -11.86
N VAL A 45 1.34 -4.78 -12.34
CA VAL A 45 1.64 -6.13 -11.81
C VAL A 45 2.05 -6.04 -10.35
N VAL A 46 3.00 -5.16 -10.03
CA VAL A 46 3.49 -4.96 -8.66
C VAL A 46 2.35 -4.48 -7.76
N TYR A 47 1.55 -3.52 -8.25
CA TYR A 47 0.42 -2.96 -7.49
C TYR A 47 -0.66 -4.00 -7.18
N VAL A 48 -1.02 -4.85 -8.14
CA VAL A 48 -2.00 -5.94 -7.91
C VAL A 48 -1.49 -6.90 -6.84
N ALA A 49 -0.22 -7.34 -6.94
CA ALA A 49 0.38 -8.24 -5.95
C ALA A 49 0.37 -7.61 -4.53
N MET A 50 0.80 -6.35 -4.40
CA MET A 50 0.77 -5.64 -3.11
C MET A 50 -0.65 -5.49 -2.56
N THR A 51 -1.63 -5.20 -3.42
CA THR A 51 -3.03 -5.03 -3.00
C THR A 51 -3.62 -6.35 -2.52
N VAL A 52 -3.36 -7.46 -3.21
CA VAL A 52 -3.77 -8.80 -2.80
C VAL A 52 -3.18 -9.14 -1.44
N GLY A 53 -1.88 -8.89 -1.23
CA GLY A 53 -1.21 -9.10 0.05
C GLY A 53 -1.80 -8.25 1.18
N LEU A 54 -2.07 -6.98 0.91
CA LEU A 54 -2.69 -6.10 1.89
C LEU A 54 -4.08 -6.57 2.31
N PHE A 55 -4.92 -6.96 1.35
CA PHE A 55 -6.24 -7.52 1.68
C PHE A 55 -6.14 -8.87 2.40
N ALA A 56 -5.20 -9.73 2.05
CA ALA A 56 -4.96 -10.98 2.77
C ALA A 56 -4.61 -10.70 4.24
N CYS A 57 -3.75 -9.70 4.52
CA CYS A 57 -3.45 -9.27 5.89
C CYS A 57 -4.70 -8.77 6.62
N ILE A 58 -5.50 -7.90 6.00
CA ILE A 58 -6.72 -7.35 6.62
C ILE A 58 -7.74 -8.45 6.93
N LEU A 59 -7.94 -9.39 6.00
CA LEU A 59 -8.86 -10.51 6.19
C LEU A 59 -8.37 -11.51 7.24
N SER A 60 -7.07 -11.57 7.48
CA SER A 60 -6.49 -12.40 8.53
C SER A 60 -6.53 -11.74 9.92
N LEU A 61 -6.83 -10.47 10.02
CA LEU A 61 -7.04 -9.75 11.28
C LEU A 61 -8.54 -9.75 11.63
N ARG A 62 -8.95 -10.81 12.31
CA ARG A 62 -10.32 -10.97 12.80
C ARG A 62 -10.32 -10.87 14.32
N THR A 63 -11.34 -10.16 14.85
CA THR A 63 -11.63 -10.05 16.29
C THR A 63 -12.91 -10.79 16.62
N GLU A 64 -13.21 -10.99 17.90
CA GLU A 64 -14.49 -11.56 18.37
C GLU A 64 -15.71 -10.79 17.83
N ALA A 65 -15.57 -9.47 17.60
CA ALA A 65 -16.61 -8.61 17.01
C ALA A 65 -16.76 -8.77 15.48
N GLY A 66 -15.86 -9.51 14.82
CA GLY A 66 -15.85 -9.73 13.37
C GLY A 66 -14.58 -9.22 12.68
N TYR A 67 -14.70 -8.91 11.38
CA TYR A 67 -13.57 -8.40 10.60
C TYR A 67 -13.24 -6.96 10.98
N VAL A 68 -11.95 -6.63 10.90
CA VAL A 68 -11.44 -5.26 11.06
C VAL A 68 -12.06 -4.34 10.01
N GLU A 69 -12.73 -3.28 10.45
CA GLU A 69 -13.35 -2.29 9.58
C GLU A 69 -12.72 -0.90 9.73
N ASN A 70 -12.40 -0.51 10.96
CA ASN A 70 -11.79 0.78 11.23
C ASN A 70 -10.28 0.66 11.40
N ILE A 71 -9.58 1.76 11.12
CA ILE A 71 -8.13 1.84 11.30
C ILE A 71 -7.76 1.70 12.80
N SER A 72 -8.62 2.20 13.70
CA SER A 72 -8.44 2.04 15.15
C SER A 72 -8.45 0.58 15.61
N ASP A 73 -9.16 -0.30 14.90
CA ASP A 73 -9.27 -1.72 15.26
C ASP A 73 -7.94 -2.48 15.03
N LEU A 74 -7.00 -1.85 14.30
CA LEU A 74 -5.65 -2.36 14.09
C LEU A 74 -4.69 -2.05 15.24
N ALA A 75 -5.12 -1.30 16.26
CA ALA A 75 -4.26 -0.90 17.37
C ALA A 75 -3.66 -2.12 18.07
N GLY A 76 -2.33 -2.11 18.23
CA GLY A 76 -1.60 -3.19 18.88
C GLY A 76 -1.57 -4.51 18.10
N ALA A 77 -1.94 -4.54 16.83
CA ALA A 77 -1.92 -5.77 16.01
C ALA A 77 -0.53 -6.44 16.00
N ALA A 78 0.54 -5.67 16.14
CA ALA A 78 1.90 -6.20 16.23
C ALA A 78 2.14 -7.07 17.48
N HIS A 79 1.41 -6.84 18.57
CA HIS A 79 1.50 -7.65 19.79
C HIS A 79 0.69 -8.94 19.68
N GLY A 80 -0.51 -8.88 19.11
CA GLY A 80 -1.39 -10.04 18.97
C GLY A 80 -1.04 -10.96 17.78
N ARG A 81 -0.66 -10.37 16.65
CA ARG A 81 -0.36 -11.06 15.39
C ARG A 81 0.90 -10.48 14.71
N PRO A 82 2.10 -10.67 15.30
CA PRO A 82 3.33 -10.02 14.86
C PRO A 82 3.70 -10.32 13.39
N PHE A 83 3.50 -11.56 12.93
CA PHE A 83 3.78 -11.95 11.56
C PHE A 83 2.90 -11.20 10.55
N VAL A 84 1.59 -11.13 10.79
CA VAL A 84 0.65 -10.40 9.92
C VAL A 84 0.96 -8.92 9.92
N ALA A 85 1.22 -8.34 11.09
CA ALA A 85 1.58 -6.94 11.22
C ALA A 85 2.89 -6.60 10.50
N ALA A 86 3.90 -7.48 10.55
CA ALA A 86 5.16 -7.30 9.84
C ALA A 86 4.96 -7.29 8.32
N ILE A 87 4.24 -8.27 7.77
CA ILE A 87 3.95 -8.31 6.34
C ILE A 87 3.12 -7.09 5.91
N MET A 88 2.10 -6.74 6.67
CA MET A 88 1.28 -5.57 6.39
C MET A 88 2.12 -4.28 6.37
N ALA A 89 3.06 -4.13 7.29
CA ALA A 89 3.98 -2.99 7.32
C ALA A 89 4.90 -2.98 6.09
N ILE A 90 5.49 -4.13 5.71
CA ILE A 90 6.33 -4.26 4.51
C ILE A 90 5.54 -3.86 3.26
N VAL A 91 4.33 -4.39 3.08
CA VAL A 91 3.47 -4.05 1.95
C VAL A 91 3.12 -2.56 1.95
N MET A 92 2.84 -1.96 3.11
CA MET A 92 2.58 -0.51 3.21
C MET A 92 3.81 0.31 2.86
N PHE A 93 5.02 -0.08 3.30
CA PHE A 93 6.27 0.58 2.90
C PHE A 93 6.51 0.44 1.39
N SER A 94 6.18 -0.71 0.80
CA SER A 94 6.23 -0.90 -0.64
C SER A 94 5.25 0.02 -1.38
N LEU A 95 4.01 0.16 -0.89
CA LEU A 95 3.02 1.08 -1.46
C LEU A 95 3.43 2.56 -1.34
N ILE A 96 4.12 2.93 -0.27
CA ILE A 96 4.76 4.25 -0.14
C ILE A 96 5.81 4.45 -1.24
N GLY A 97 6.53 3.40 -1.58
CA GLY A 97 7.65 3.43 -2.52
C GLY A 97 8.98 3.64 -1.81
N MET A 98 9.21 2.94 -0.70
CA MET A 98 10.49 2.97 0.00
C MET A 98 11.49 1.97 -0.62
N PRO A 99 12.73 2.39 -0.93
CA PRO A 99 13.78 1.46 -1.34
C PRO A 99 14.09 0.46 -0.20
N PRO A 100 14.38 -0.79 -0.47
CA PRO A 100 14.57 -1.46 -1.77
C PRO A 100 13.33 -2.22 -2.29
N LEU A 101 12.13 -1.88 -1.83
CA LEU A 101 10.90 -2.63 -2.10
C LEU A 101 10.39 -2.43 -3.55
N ALA A 102 9.62 -3.39 -4.06
CA ALA A 102 9.15 -3.41 -5.44
C ALA A 102 8.34 -2.16 -5.84
N GLY A 103 7.54 -1.60 -4.92
CA GLY A 103 6.78 -0.38 -5.15
C GLY A 103 7.63 0.85 -5.46
N PHE A 104 8.86 0.92 -4.94
CA PHE A 104 9.80 1.97 -5.30
C PHE A 104 10.19 1.86 -6.78
N PHE A 105 10.61 0.69 -7.24
CA PHE A 105 11.01 0.49 -8.63
C PHE A 105 9.86 0.73 -9.60
N ALA A 106 8.65 0.32 -9.24
CA ALA A 106 7.45 0.58 -10.02
C ALA A 106 7.21 2.08 -10.23
N LYS A 107 7.25 2.88 -9.15
CA LYS A 107 7.11 4.34 -9.21
C LYS A 107 8.27 4.99 -9.96
N TRP A 108 9.49 4.51 -9.73
CA TRP A 108 10.69 5.01 -10.38
C TRP A 108 10.57 4.97 -11.89
N HIS A 109 10.16 3.82 -12.47
CA HIS A 109 9.98 3.67 -13.91
C HIS A 109 8.90 4.62 -14.46
N ALA A 110 7.77 4.78 -13.76
CA ALA A 110 6.72 5.68 -14.19
C ALA A 110 7.17 7.16 -14.19
N PHE A 111 7.91 7.59 -13.16
CA PHE A 111 8.41 8.95 -13.08
C PHE A 111 9.57 9.21 -14.03
N LEU A 112 10.46 8.23 -14.22
CA LEU A 112 11.55 8.36 -15.17
C LEU A 112 11.02 8.55 -16.60
N ALA A 113 10.03 7.76 -17.02
CA ALA A 113 9.38 7.93 -18.31
C ALA A 113 8.76 9.32 -18.51
N ALA A 114 8.16 9.90 -17.45
CA ALA A 114 7.63 11.25 -17.50
C ALA A 114 8.74 12.32 -17.61
N ILE A 115 9.86 12.14 -16.92
CA ILE A 115 11.02 13.03 -16.98
C ILE A 115 11.66 12.99 -18.36
N ASP A 116 11.86 11.82 -18.94
CA ASP A 116 12.41 11.64 -20.28
C ASP A 116 11.52 12.27 -21.35
N ALA A 117 10.21 12.28 -21.14
CA ALA A 117 9.24 12.98 -21.98
C ALA A 117 9.13 14.49 -21.66
N GLN A 118 10.00 15.04 -20.80
CA GLN A 118 10.00 16.45 -20.35
C GLN A 118 8.72 16.91 -19.63
N LEU A 119 7.95 15.99 -19.07
CA LEU A 119 6.73 16.26 -18.30
C LEU A 119 7.06 16.56 -16.82
N TYR A 120 8.00 17.47 -16.58
CA TYR A 120 8.53 17.76 -15.24
C TYR A 120 7.46 18.17 -14.23
N VAL A 121 6.51 19.01 -14.63
CA VAL A 121 5.43 19.45 -13.74
C VAL A 121 4.59 18.27 -13.27
N LEU A 122 4.28 17.34 -14.17
CA LEU A 122 3.52 16.13 -13.85
C LEU A 122 4.30 15.19 -12.92
N ALA A 123 5.60 15.02 -13.19
CA ALA A 123 6.48 14.23 -12.33
C ALA A 123 6.55 14.81 -10.90
N VAL A 124 6.70 16.13 -10.76
CA VAL A 124 6.71 16.81 -9.45
C VAL A 124 5.39 16.63 -8.71
N ILE A 125 4.25 16.83 -9.38
CA ILE A 125 2.92 16.60 -8.79
C ILE A 125 2.79 15.15 -8.33
N GLY A 126 3.25 14.17 -9.11
CA GLY A 126 3.24 12.77 -8.77
C GLY A 126 4.08 12.46 -7.53
N VAL A 127 5.29 13.01 -7.44
CA VAL A 127 6.18 12.83 -6.26
C VAL A 127 5.53 13.44 -5.01
N LEU A 128 4.97 14.64 -5.10
CA LEU A 128 4.25 15.27 -3.98
C LEU A 128 3.03 14.45 -3.56
N ALA A 129 2.26 13.92 -4.50
CA ALA A 129 1.14 13.02 -4.20
C ALA A 129 1.61 11.72 -3.53
N SER A 130 2.79 11.20 -3.90
CA SER A 130 3.41 10.05 -3.26
C SER A 130 3.80 10.36 -1.80
N ALA A 131 4.37 11.54 -1.54
CA ALA A 131 4.70 11.99 -0.19
C ALA A 131 3.43 12.11 0.70
N VAL A 132 2.34 12.63 0.14
CA VAL A 132 1.03 12.65 0.84
C VAL A 132 0.55 11.22 1.15
N SER A 133 0.77 10.28 0.23
CA SER A 133 0.37 8.88 0.46
C SER A 133 1.16 8.22 1.59
N ALA A 134 2.41 8.59 1.78
CA ALA A 134 3.22 8.08 2.88
C ALA A 134 2.59 8.38 4.25
N PHE A 135 1.97 9.56 4.41
CA PHE A 135 1.37 9.97 5.68
C PHE A 135 0.30 8.98 6.16
N TYR A 136 -0.66 8.61 5.32
CA TYR A 136 -1.74 7.73 5.77
C TYR A 136 -1.31 6.26 5.93
N TYR A 137 -0.35 5.79 5.16
CA TYR A 137 0.21 4.46 5.36
C TYR A 137 1.05 4.38 6.64
N LEU A 138 1.92 5.36 6.90
CA LEU A 138 2.70 5.43 8.13
C LEU A 138 1.80 5.58 9.36
N ARG A 139 0.67 6.29 9.25
CA ARG A 139 -0.33 6.36 10.32
C ARG A 139 -0.86 4.98 10.68
N ILE A 140 -1.15 4.11 9.71
CA ILE A 140 -1.61 2.75 9.99
C ILE A 140 -0.51 1.94 10.66
N VAL A 141 0.71 1.98 10.15
CA VAL A 141 1.86 1.29 10.75
C VAL A 141 2.07 1.78 12.20
N LYS A 142 2.00 3.08 12.44
CA LYS A 142 2.08 3.67 13.79
C LYS A 142 1.02 3.07 14.72
N ILE A 143 -0.23 3.00 14.30
CA ILE A 143 -1.33 2.45 15.11
C ILE A 143 -1.11 0.97 15.41
N MET A 144 -0.64 0.20 14.44
CA MET A 144 -0.39 -1.24 14.62
C MET A 144 0.74 -1.55 15.61
N TYR A 145 1.78 -0.73 15.66
CA TYR A 145 3.00 -1.01 16.43
C TYR A 145 3.11 -0.24 17.74
N PHE A 146 2.53 0.94 17.85
CA PHE A 146 2.77 1.85 18.96
C PHE A 146 1.53 2.18 19.80
N ASP A 147 0.32 1.89 19.30
CA ASP A 147 -0.89 2.12 20.10
C ASP A 147 -1.22 0.87 20.92
N GLU A 148 -1.86 1.05 22.07
CA GLU A 148 -2.26 -0.05 22.96
C GLU A 148 -3.30 -0.95 22.28
N PRO A 149 -3.21 -2.29 22.46
CA PRO A 149 -4.18 -3.23 21.90
C PRO A 149 -5.61 -2.93 22.38
N THR A 150 -6.54 -2.77 21.45
CA THR A 150 -7.96 -2.55 21.74
C THR A 150 -8.81 -3.81 21.62
N ALA A 151 -8.27 -4.87 21.01
CA ALA A 151 -8.97 -6.14 20.79
C ALA A 151 -8.00 -7.31 20.75
N THR A 152 -8.52 -8.50 21.04
CA THR A 152 -7.82 -9.78 20.84
C THR A 152 -8.09 -10.30 19.43
N PHE A 153 -7.03 -10.72 18.72
CA PHE A 153 -7.13 -11.28 17.37
C PHE A 153 -7.24 -12.79 17.38
N GLU A 154 -8.22 -13.33 16.68
CA GLU A 154 -8.42 -14.77 16.51
C GLU A 154 -7.38 -15.40 15.58
N THR A 155 -7.17 -16.72 15.69
CA THR A 155 -6.36 -17.51 14.75
C THR A 155 -7.09 -17.69 13.43
N VAL A 156 -6.39 -17.55 12.31
CA VAL A 156 -6.94 -17.56 10.95
C VAL A 156 -6.42 -18.76 10.15
N PRO A 157 -7.15 -19.23 9.12
CA PRO A 157 -6.76 -20.34 8.26
C PRO A 157 -5.36 -20.15 7.65
N SER A 158 -4.61 -21.27 7.56
CA SER A 158 -3.22 -21.29 7.06
C SER A 158 -3.07 -20.85 5.59
N GLU A 159 -4.13 -20.89 4.80
CA GLU A 159 -4.13 -20.51 3.39
C GLU A 159 -3.78 -19.03 3.16
N LEU A 160 -4.28 -18.13 4.02
CA LEU A 160 -3.94 -16.71 3.96
C LEU A 160 -2.46 -16.46 4.30
N ASN A 161 -1.85 -17.29 5.12
CA ASN A 161 -0.43 -17.15 5.47
C ASN A 161 0.49 -17.37 4.26
N ILE A 162 0.12 -18.25 3.32
CA ILE A 162 0.88 -18.49 2.09
C ILE A 162 0.83 -17.26 1.18
N ILE A 163 -0.37 -16.70 0.98
CA ILE A 163 -0.55 -15.48 0.16
C ILE A 163 0.23 -14.31 0.75
N MET A 164 0.15 -14.13 2.07
CA MET A 164 0.88 -13.08 2.77
C MET A 164 2.40 -13.28 2.65
N ALA A 165 2.90 -14.49 2.81
CA ALA A 165 4.33 -14.76 2.68
C ALA A 165 4.84 -14.44 1.28
N VAL A 166 4.14 -14.88 0.23
CA VAL A 166 4.51 -14.62 -1.17
C VAL A 166 4.51 -13.12 -1.48
N THR A 167 3.50 -12.38 -1.03
CA THR A 167 3.38 -10.95 -1.31
C THR A 167 4.27 -10.07 -0.43
N GLY A 168 4.68 -10.57 0.74
CA GLY A 168 5.63 -9.88 1.63
C GLY A 168 7.08 -9.91 1.12
N PHE A 169 7.40 -10.78 0.15
CA PHE A 169 8.70 -10.82 -0.51
C PHE A 169 8.84 -9.81 -1.68
N LEU A 170 7.79 -9.15 -2.08
CA LEU A 170 7.78 -8.11 -3.13
C LEU A 170 8.01 -6.71 -2.54
#